data_e767c93fa9748109eb2f0d42b63c9c63
#
_entry.id   e767c93fa9748109eb2f0d42b63c9c63
#
_cell.length_a   1.000
_cell.length_b   1.000
_cell.length_c   1.000
_cell.angle_alpha   90.00
_cell.angle_beta   90.00
_cell.angle_gamma   90.00
#
_symmetry.space_group_name_H-M   'P 1'
#
loop_
_entity.id
_entity.type
_entity.pdbx_description
1 polymer ?
#
loop_
_entity_poly.entity_id
_entity_poly.type
_entity_poly.pdbx_seq_one_letter_code
_entity_poly.pdbx_strand_id
1 'polypeptide(L)'
;VIIDFVKGHMGGNTITILDGRQLPDGRELEISLAVLDDRYLCSHEAGILYPGEEGCDLTLRIVGRASRKFISACGGLTQVLGKVLTSTGWGRRFALSVHVGSTVLLGTPAGVTPILISGEGADFSTETDMTQFLGEIYQQGIEPMVLDGSRSWRVGKFLVIHADELRKALPGSVAENLDESARHKIVAMQEEFFLKSPQAGFDLALYDDHPVRQGNDLRVIFPHSIPKNLIEPSCGTGSIAVCIAALADGFLKVKGSSGENAALSLQLESGGGYDLGGPDVTRVTLVPGKGHRMEEAFFSHSNVEVTCEGRASLA
;
A
#
# COMPACT_ATOMS: atom_id res chain seq x y z
N VAL A 1 0.08 7.52 -29.22
CA VAL A 1 0.83 6.36 -28.69
C VAL A 1 -0.14 5.22 -28.44
N ILE A 2 0.19 4.00 -28.87
CA ILE A 2 -0.56 2.78 -28.52
C ILE A 2 0.29 2.01 -27.54
N ILE A 3 -0.30 1.69 -26.37
CA ILE A 3 0.40 0.99 -25.29
C ILE A 3 -0.43 -0.17 -24.77
N ASP A 4 0.19 -1.32 -24.60
CA ASP A 4 -0.42 -2.47 -23.93
C ASP A 4 -0.45 -2.22 -22.42
N PHE A 5 -1.57 -2.59 -21.80
CA PHE A 5 -1.75 -2.45 -20.35
C PHE A 5 -2.45 -3.67 -19.76
N VAL A 6 -2.25 -3.85 -18.46
CA VAL A 6 -3.10 -4.67 -17.60
C VAL A 6 -3.55 -3.82 -16.42
N LYS A 7 -4.84 -3.88 -16.08
CA LYS A 7 -5.40 -3.23 -14.91
C LYS A 7 -5.86 -4.28 -13.91
N GLY A 8 -5.59 -4.02 -12.65
CA GLY A 8 -6.06 -4.82 -11.54
C GLY A 8 -6.34 -3.96 -10.32
N HIS A 9 -6.64 -4.59 -9.21
CA HIS A 9 -6.76 -3.93 -7.92
C HIS A 9 -6.27 -4.82 -6.77
N MET A 10 -5.95 -4.17 -5.67
CA MET A 10 -5.70 -4.77 -4.38
C MET A 10 -6.71 -4.17 -3.39
N GLY A 11 -7.73 -4.96 -3.02
CA GLY A 11 -8.78 -4.50 -2.12
C GLY A 11 -9.51 -3.22 -2.57
N GLY A 12 -9.63 -3.00 -3.89
CA GLY A 12 -10.21 -1.77 -4.46
C GLY A 12 -9.19 -0.67 -4.80
N ASN A 13 -7.96 -0.73 -4.31
CA ASN A 13 -6.88 0.15 -4.78
C ASN A 13 -6.47 -0.27 -6.19
N THR A 14 -6.81 0.56 -7.20
CA THR A 14 -6.71 0.23 -8.62
C THR A 14 -5.34 0.58 -9.18
N ILE A 15 -4.74 -0.37 -9.88
CA ILE A 15 -3.39 -0.31 -10.43
C ILE A 15 -3.43 -0.59 -11.93
N THR A 16 -2.71 0.21 -12.71
CA THR A 16 -2.48 -0.06 -14.14
C THR A 16 -1.01 -0.35 -14.38
N ILE A 17 -0.69 -1.46 -15.03
CA ILE A 17 0.66 -1.84 -15.45
C ILE A 17 0.77 -1.60 -16.95
N LEU A 18 1.81 -0.86 -17.35
CA LEU A 18 2.11 -0.47 -18.73
C LEU A 18 3.37 -1.17 -19.22
N ASP A 19 3.40 -1.56 -20.49
CA ASP A 19 4.63 -2.05 -21.12
C ASP A 19 5.56 -0.87 -21.46
N GLY A 20 6.58 -0.68 -20.64
CA GLY A 20 7.52 0.44 -20.77
C GLY A 20 8.29 0.48 -22.09
N ARG A 21 8.46 -0.68 -22.76
CA ARG A 21 9.14 -0.76 -24.07
C ARG A 21 8.40 -0.06 -25.20
N GLN A 22 7.11 0.23 -24.98
CA GLN A 22 6.26 0.90 -25.96
C GLN A 22 6.12 2.40 -25.69
N LEU A 23 6.69 2.88 -24.58
CA LEU A 23 6.65 4.30 -24.23
C LEU A 23 7.78 5.06 -24.95
N PRO A 24 7.49 6.22 -25.54
CA PRO A 24 8.54 7.12 -26.02
C PRO A 24 9.39 7.65 -24.87
N ASP A 25 10.70 7.69 -25.08
CA ASP A 25 11.66 8.22 -24.09
C ASP A 25 11.27 9.62 -23.61
N GLY A 26 11.31 9.81 -22.30
CA GLY A 26 11.04 11.10 -21.65
C GLY A 26 9.55 11.45 -21.53
N ARG A 27 8.62 10.64 -22.07
CA ARG A 27 7.17 10.88 -21.95
C ARG A 27 6.46 9.93 -20.98
N GLU A 28 7.19 9.13 -20.24
CA GLU A 28 6.64 8.08 -19.37
C GLU A 28 5.70 8.67 -18.30
N LEU A 29 6.09 9.78 -17.66
CA LEU A 29 5.27 10.44 -16.67
C LEU A 29 3.98 11.01 -17.25
N GLU A 30 4.10 11.73 -18.37
CA GLU A 30 2.97 12.34 -19.07
C GLU A 30 1.93 11.28 -19.49
N ILE A 31 2.40 10.21 -20.14
CA ILE A 31 1.55 9.13 -20.63
C ILE A 31 0.89 8.37 -19.46
N SER A 32 1.66 8.07 -18.41
CA SER A 32 1.10 7.40 -17.23
C SER A 32 0.01 8.24 -16.58
N LEU A 33 0.21 9.55 -16.42
CA LEU A 33 -0.80 10.44 -15.87
C LEU A 33 -2.06 10.53 -16.76
N ALA A 34 -1.89 10.50 -18.08
CA ALA A 34 -3.02 10.45 -19.00
C ALA A 34 -3.81 9.14 -18.85
N VAL A 35 -3.11 8.00 -18.75
CA VAL A 35 -3.75 6.69 -18.54
C VAL A 35 -4.50 6.62 -17.22
N LEU A 36 -3.97 7.24 -16.15
CA LEU A 36 -4.58 7.27 -14.82
C LEU A 36 -5.81 8.19 -14.71
N ASP A 37 -6.04 9.07 -15.69
CA ASP A 37 -7.17 10.00 -15.71
C ASP A 37 -8.52 9.27 -15.79
N ASP A 38 -9.58 9.88 -15.24
CA ASP A 38 -10.94 9.33 -15.20
C ASP A 38 -11.52 9.02 -16.60
N ARG A 39 -11.06 9.75 -17.61
CA ARG A 39 -11.46 9.58 -19.02
C ARG A 39 -10.86 8.34 -19.67
N TYR A 40 -9.89 7.70 -19.02
CA TYR A 40 -9.21 6.50 -19.52
C TYR A 40 -9.38 5.32 -18.55
N LEU A 41 -8.33 4.94 -17.86
CA LEU A 41 -8.37 3.74 -17.00
C LEU A 41 -8.72 4.02 -15.53
N CYS A 42 -8.71 5.28 -15.11
CA CYS A 42 -9.14 5.69 -13.78
C CYS A 42 -8.50 4.83 -12.67
N SER A 43 -7.18 4.80 -12.61
CA SER A 43 -6.43 4.04 -11.59
C SER A 43 -5.71 4.98 -10.63
N HIS A 44 -5.39 4.47 -9.43
CA HIS A 44 -4.66 5.23 -8.40
C HIS A 44 -3.18 5.35 -8.73
N GLU A 45 -2.56 4.26 -9.21
CA GLU A 45 -1.16 4.23 -9.62
C GLU A 45 -0.96 3.55 -10.97
N ALA A 46 0.13 3.91 -11.63
CA ALA A 46 0.64 3.20 -12.78
C ALA A 46 2.03 2.62 -12.50
N GLY A 47 2.23 1.37 -12.88
CA GLY A 47 3.54 0.73 -12.96
C GLY A 47 4.01 0.66 -14.40
N ILE A 48 5.18 1.20 -14.71
CA ILE A 48 5.81 1.08 -16.01
C ILE A 48 6.84 -0.04 -15.91
N LEU A 49 6.57 -1.13 -16.60
CA LEU A 49 7.36 -2.36 -16.50
C LEU A 49 8.35 -2.47 -17.66
N TYR A 50 9.59 -2.72 -17.32
CA TYR A 50 10.69 -2.95 -18.25
C TYR A 50 11.34 -4.33 -17.99
N PRO A 51 12.06 -4.90 -18.96
CA PRO A 51 12.98 -6.00 -18.70
C PRO A 51 13.95 -5.63 -17.56
N GLY A 52 14.35 -6.62 -16.79
CA GLY A 52 15.23 -6.40 -15.65
C GLY A 52 16.62 -5.92 -16.06
N GLU A 53 17.21 -5.09 -15.21
CA GLU A 53 18.61 -4.74 -15.25
C GLU A 53 19.42 -5.75 -14.42
N GLU A 54 20.74 -5.60 -14.37
CA GLU A 54 21.62 -6.54 -13.66
C GLU A 54 21.18 -6.75 -12.19
N GLY A 55 20.91 -8.00 -11.85
CA GLY A 55 20.47 -8.41 -10.51
C GLY A 55 18.95 -8.33 -10.28
N CYS A 56 18.15 -7.95 -11.29
CA CYS A 56 16.70 -7.92 -11.23
C CYS A 56 16.07 -8.69 -12.40
N ASP A 57 14.93 -9.32 -12.15
CA ASP A 57 14.14 -9.96 -13.20
C ASP A 57 13.35 -8.94 -14.02
N LEU A 58 12.89 -7.89 -13.37
CA LEU A 58 12.13 -6.79 -13.95
C LEU A 58 12.55 -5.45 -13.33
N THR A 59 12.41 -4.37 -14.09
CA THR A 59 12.54 -3.00 -13.59
C THR A 59 11.20 -2.31 -13.64
N LEU A 60 10.86 -1.59 -12.56
CA LEU A 60 9.57 -0.96 -12.37
C LEU A 60 9.73 0.52 -12.01
N ARG A 61 9.11 1.40 -12.79
CA ARG A 61 8.91 2.81 -12.43
C ARG A 61 7.46 3.00 -12.02
N ILE A 62 7.22 3.76 -10.96
CA ILE A 62 5.90 3.90 -10.35
C ILE A 62 5.45 5.35 -10.44
N VAL A 63 4.23 5.58 -10.92
CA VAL A 63 3.61 6.91 -11.00
C VAL A 63 2.37 6.95 -10.13
N GLY A 64 2.34 7.85 -9.15
CA GLY A 64 1.17 8.10 -8.32
C GLY A 64 0.25 9.16 -8.95
N ARG A 65 -1.03 8.86 -9.10
CA ARG A 65 -2.02 9.81 -9.61
C ARG A 65 -2.16 11.02 -8.68
N ALA A 66 -2.29 10.78 -7.37
CA ALA A 66 -2.46 11.83 -6.38
C ALA A 66 -1.24 12.78 -6.33
N SER A 67 -0.03 12.22 -6.28
CA SER A 67 1.21 12.98 -6.23
C SER A 67 1.60 13.60 -7.58
N ARG A 68 1.06 13.09 -8.69
CA ARG A 68 1.40 13.46 -10.08
C ARG A 68 2.89 13.38 -10.41
N LYS A 69 3.59 12.44 -9.80
CA LYS A 69 5.05 12.26 -9.95
C LYS A 69 5.42 10.78 -9.82
N PHE A 70 6.68 10.48 -10.13
CA PHE A 70 7.26 9.20 -9.76
C PHE A 70 7.34 9.06 -8.24
N ILE A 71 7.01 7.86 -7.74
CA ILE A 71 7.10 7.48 -6.33
C ILE A 71 8.04 6.29 -6.16
N SER A 72 8.58 6.11 -4.96
CA SER A 72 9.60 5.09 -4.69
C SER A 72 9.05 3.69 -4.51
N ALA A 73 7.87 3.55 -3.91
CA ALA A 73 7.28 2.27 -3.58
C ALA A 73 5.74 2.31 -3.64
N CYS A 74 5.13 1.18 -4.00
CA CYS A 74 3.70 0.95 -3.92
C CYS A 74 3.43 -0.55 -3.68
N GLY A 75 2.96 -0.89 -2.47
CA GLY A 75 2.64 -2.27 -2.11
C GLY A 75 1.51 -2.86 -2.95
N GLY A 76 0.49 -2.07 -3.27
CA GLY A 76 -0.61 -2.49 -4.14
C GLY A 76 -0.14 -2.90 -5.52
N LEU A 77 0.84 -2.17 -6.07
CA LEU A 77 1.39 -2.47 -7.38
C LEU A 77 2.14 -3.80 -7.41
N THR A 78 2.95 -4.10 -6.40
CA THR A 78 3.67 -5.38 -6.32
C THR A 78 2.73 -6.57 -6.20
N GLN A 79 1.63 -6.42 -5.46
CA GLN A 79 0.58 -7.45 -5.33
C GLN A 79 -0.12 -7.70 -6.66
N VAL A 80 -0.56 -6.64 -7.35
CA VAL A 80 -1.21 -6.75 -8.67
C VAL A 80 -0.23 -7.31 -9.70
N LEU A 81 1.05 -6.88 -9.68
CA LEU A 81 2.07 -7.40 -10.60
C LEU A 81 2.27 -8.91 -10.43
N GLY A 82 2.39 -9.41 -9.20
CA GLY A 82 2.48 -10.85 -8.96
C GLY A 82 1.32 -11.63 -9.56
N LYS A 83 0.09 -11.11 -9.42
CA LYS A 83 -1.10 -11.70 -10.05
C LYS A 83 -1.03 -11.63 -11.57
N VAL A 84 -0.62 -10.50 -12.14
CA VAL A 84 -0.46 -10.32 -13.60
C VAL A 84 0.55 -11.30 -14.17
N LEU A 85 1.70 -11.46 -13.55
CA LEU A 85 2.76 -12.36 -14.03
C LEU A 85 2.34 -13.83 -14.06
N THR A 86 1.44 -14.24 -13.18
CA THR A 86 0.98 -15.65 -13.07
C THR A 86 -0.30 -15.95 -13.83
N SER A 87 -1.25 -14.99 -13.89
CA SER A 87 -2.59 -15.22 -14.45
C SER A 87 -2.78 -14.72 -15.88
N THR A 88 -1.80 -13.97 -16.43
CA THR A 88 -1.86 -13.44 -17.79
C THR A 88 -0.65 -13.87 -18.64
N GLY A 89 -0.58 -13.40 -19.88
CA GLY A 89 0.57 -13.63 -20.77
C GLY A 89 1.79 -12.76 -20.46
N TRP A 90 1.73 -11.87 -19.46
CA TRP A 90 2.78 -10.89 -19.23
C TRP A 90 4.09 -11.49 -18.72
N GLY A 91 4.07 -12.54 -17.90
CA GLY A 91 5.30 -13.23 -17.50
C GLY A 91 6.09 -13.67 -18.73
N ARG A 92 5.46 -14.38 -19.67
CA ARG A 92 6.10 -14.83 -20.93
C ARG A 92 6.54 -13.67 -21.81
N ARG A 93 5.79 -12.58 -21.82
CA ARG A 93 6.11 -11.36 -22.58
C ARG A 93 7.45 -10.74 -22.16
N PHE A 94 7.79 -10.87 -20.89
CA PHE A 94 9.05 -10.43 -20.31
C PHE A 94 10.07 -11.59 -20.14
N ALA A 95 9.86 -12.70 -20.83
CA ALA A 95 10.71 -13.88 -20.82
C ALA A 95 10.87 -14.53 -19.40
N LEU A 96 9.87 -14.35 -18.52
CA LEU A 96 9.83 -14.92 -17.19
C LEU A 96 8.98 -16.19 -17.15
N SER A 97 9.49 -17.22 -16.49
CA SER A 97 8.73 -18.41 -16.11
C SER A 97 8.37 -18.29 -14.63
N VAL A 98 7.17 -17.78 -14.36
CA VAL A 98 6.69 -17.55 -12.99
C VAL A 98 5.70 -18.64 -12.62
N HIS A 99 5.91 -19.25 -11.46
CA HIS A 99 5.06 -20.29 -10.87
C HIS A 99 5.05 -20.16 -9.35
N VAL A 100 4.19 -20.89 -8.70
CA VAL A 100 4.15 -20.96 -7.23
C VAL A 100 5.51 -21.39 -6.68
N GLY A 101 6.00 -20.66 -5.68
CA GLY A 101 7.34 -20.81 -5.13
C GLY A 101 8.40 -19.94 -5.81
N SER A 102 8.09 -19.27 -6.93
CA SER A 102 9.01 -18.33 -7.56
C SER A 102 9.15 -17.07 -6.71
N THR A 103 10.37 -16.54 -6.64
CA THR A 103 10.65 -15.17 -6.21
C THR A 103 11.00 -14.36 -7.44
N VAL A 104 10.33 -13.23 -7.64
CA VAL A 104 10.63 -12.26 -8.71
C VAL A 104 11.30 -11.05 -8.09
N LEU A 105 12.47 -10.71 -8.57
CA LEU A 105 13.25 -9.56 -8.09
C LEU A 105 12.92 -8.33 -8.91
N LEU A 106 12.23 -7.35 -8.27
CA LEU A 106 11.89 -6.08 -8.90
C LEU A 106 12.92 -5.02 -8.59
N GLY A 107 13.55 -4.46 -9.61
CA GLY A 107 14.27 -3.19 -9.50
C GLY A 107 13.27 -2.04 -9.40
N THR A 108 13.19 -1.38 -8.26
CA THR A 108 12.33 -0.21 -8.01
C THR A 108 13.20 1.01 -7.68
N PRO A 109 12.65 2.24 -7.69
CA PRO A 109 13.40 3.41 -7.24
C PRO A 109 13.86 3.32 -5.78
N ALA A 110 13.21 2.51 -4.94
CA ALA A 110 13.62 2.24 -3.57
C ALA A 110 14.74 1.18 -3.48
N GLY A 111 15.02 0.46 -4.58
CA GLY A 111 15.99 -0.65 -4.66
C GLY A 111 15.34 -1.96 -5.10
N VAL A 112 15.98 -3.09 -4.78
CA VAL A 112 15.45 -4.41 -5.15
C VAL A 112 14.34 -4.82 -4.20
N THR A 113 13.16 -5.07 -4.74
CA THR A 113 11.97 -5.52 -4.00
C THR A 113 11.62 -6.95 -4.42
N PRO A 114 11.90 -7.95 -3.59
CA PRO A 114 11.46 -9.31 -3.86
C PRO A 114 9.96 -9.47 -3.71
N ILE A 115 9.33 -10.18 -4.64
CA ILE A 115 7.96 -10.65 -4.52
C ILE A 115 7.93 -12.18 -4.61
N LEU A 116 7.40 -12.81 -3.56
CA LEU A 116 7.23 -14.25 -3.49
C LEU A 116 5.84 -14.62 -3.98
N ILE A 117 5.79 -15.55 -4.90
CA ILE A 117 4.54 -16.13 -5.42
C ILE A 117 4.22 -17.37 -4.61
N SER A 118 3.11 -17.36 -3.89
CA SER A 118 2.67 -18.45 -3.02
C SER A 118 1.22 -18.88 -3.30
N GLY A 119 0.75 -19.98 -2.69
CA GLY A 119 -0.60 -20.50 -2.87
C GLY A 119 -0.70 -21.57 -3.95
N GLU A 120 -1.91 -22.07 -4.17
CA GLU A 120 -2.24 -23.06 -5.20
C GLU A 120 -3.54 -22.68 -5.92
N GLY A 121 -3.55 -22.79 -7.25
CA GLY A 121 -4.77 -22.61 -8.06
C GLY A 121 -5.43 -21.24 -7.86
N ALA A 122 -6.67 -21.25 -7.36
CA ALA A 122 -7.43 -20.02 -7.08
C ALA A 122 -6.96 -19.28 -5.81
N ASP A 123 -6.27 -19.97 -4.90
CA ASP A 123 -5.78 -19.43 -3.64
C ASP A 123 -4.38 -18.80 -3.77
N PHE A 124 -4.06 -18.34 -4.95
CA PHE A 124 -2.83 -17.65 -5.25
C PHE A 124 -2.68 -16.37 -4.40
N SER A 125 -1.52 -16.18 -3.82
CA SER A 125 -1.14 -14.95 -3.11
C SER A 125 0.27 -14.48 -3.50
N THR A 126 0.47 -13.18 -3.37
CA THR A 126 1.79 -12.56 -3.52
C THR A 126 2.20 -12.03 -2.16
N GLU A 127 3.41 -12.34 -1.72
CA GLU A 127 4.03 -11.70 -0.57
C GLU A 127 5.16 -10.79 -1.05
N THR A 128 5.12 -9.54 -0.62
CA THR A 128 6.10 -8.52 -0.99
C THR A 128 7.04 -8.28 0.18
N ASP A 129 8.34 -8.35 -0.06
CA ASP A 129 9.35 -7.92 0.89
C ASP A 129 9.41 -6.39 0.93
N MET A 130 9.05 -5.82 2.07
CA MET A 130 9.01 -4.38 2.34
C MET A 130 10.11 -3.93 3.32
N THR A 131 11.16 -4.74 3.49
CA THR A 131 12.25 -4.46 4.43
C THR A 131 12.97 -3.16 4.12
N GLN A 132 13.15 -2.81 2.85
CA GLN A 132 13.72 -1.53 2.46
C GLN A 132 12.84 -0.36 2.90
N PHE A 133 11.52 -0.46 2.72
CA PHE A 133 10.59 0.56 3.19
C PHE A 133 10.61 0.69 4.72
N LEU A 134 10.74 -0.41 5.44
CA LEU A 134 10.96 -0.39 6.89
C LEU A 134 12.25 0.38 7.25
N GLY A 135 13.30 0.20 6.47
CA GLY A 135 14.54 0.97 6.59
C GLY A 135 14.33 2.47 6.41
N GLU A 136 13.54 2.88 5.42
CA GLU A 136 13.16 4.29 5.20
C GLU A 136 12.38 4.86 6.40
N ILE A 137 11.44 4.09 6.98
CA ILE A 137 10.71 4.49 8.21
C ILE A 137 11.71 4.82 9.33
N TYR A 138 12.68 3.96 9.57
CA TYR A 138 13.66 4.18 10.64
C TYR A 138 14.59 5.37 10.36
N GLN A 139 14.93 5.62 9.11
CA GLN A 139 15.72 6.80 8.72
C GLN A 139 14.95 8.12 8.93
N GLN A 140 13.66 8.11 8.64
CA GLN A 140 12.79 9.29 8.78
C GLN A 140 12.31 9.51 10.22
N GLY A 141 12.33 8.47 11.05
CA GLY A 141 12.01 8.49 12.47
C GLY A 141 10.63 7.93 12.83
N ILE A 142 10.53 7.51 14.10
CA ILE A 142 9.31 7.07 14.76
C ILE A 142 9.22 7.87 16.05
N GLU A 143 8.25 8.75 16.15
CA GLU A 143 8.12 9.65 17.30
C GLU A 143 6.65 9.94 17.65
N PRO A 144 6.33 10.07 18.96
CA PRO A 144 5.01 10.49 19.36
C PRO A 144 4.79 11.96 18.98
N MET A 145 3.56 12.25 18.55
CA MET A 145 3.11 13.60 18.20
C MET A 145 1.78 13.91 18.90
N VAL A 146 1.48 15.19 19.06
CA VAL A 146 0.15 15.66 19.46
C VAL A 146 -0.39 16.57 18.38
N LEU A 147 -1.55 16.21 17.85
CA LEU A 147 -2.25 16.98 16.85
C LEU A 147 -3.63 17.40 17.39
N ASP A 148 -3.86 18.69 17.52
CA ASP A 148 -5.11 19.26 18.05
C ASP A 148 -5.60 18.56 19.36
N GLY A 149 -4.65 18.21 20.23
CA GLY A 149 -4.91 17.48 21.48
C GLY A 149 -5.02 15.97 21.37
N SER A 150 -4.99 15.42 20.17
CA SER A 150 -5.00 13.98 19.91
C SER A 150 -3.59 13.41 19.86
N ARG A 151 -3.39 12.31 20.56
CA ARG A 151 -2.14 11.56 20.50
C ARG A 151 -2.01 10.84 19.16
N SER A 152 -0.87 10.95 18.55
CA SER A 152 -0.56 10.36 17.25
C SER A 152 0.90 9.92 17.19
N TRP A 153 1.26 9.20 16.15
CA TRP A 153 2.62 8.79 15.87
C TRP A 153 3.05 9.24 14.49
N ARG A 154 4.19 9.90 14.41
CA ARG A 154 4.91 9.99 13.14
C ARG A 154 5.65 8.69 12.93
N VAL A 155 5.41 8.03 11.80
CA VAL A 155 6.09 6.80 11.39
C VAL A 155 6.58 6.99 9.95
N GLY A 156 7.81 7.39 9.81
CA GLY A 156 8.36 7.81 8.51
C GLY A 156 7.56 8.98 7.92
N LYS A 157 7.00 8.78 6.74
CA LYS A 157 6.13 9.77 6.07
C LYS A 157 4.67 9.73 6.52
N PHE A 158 4.29 8.81 7.39
CA PHE A 158 2.91 8.67 7.85
C PHE A 158 2.67 9.37 9.18
N LEU A 159 1.50 10.00 9.29
CA LEU A 159 0.90 10.35 10.57
C LEU A 159 -0.14 9.29 10.90
N VAL A 160 0.11 8.54 11.96
CA VAL A 160 -0.75 7.42 12.38
C VAL A 160 -1.52 7.81 13.63
N ILE A 161 -2.86 7.71 13.58
CA ILE A 161 -3.75 8.10 14.67
C ILE A 161 -4.67 6.94 15.03
N HIS A 162 -4.78 6.64 16.32
CA HIS A 162 -5.76 5.68 16.82
C HIS A 162 -7.18 6.28 16.76
N ALA A 163 -8.17 5.48 16.42
CA ALA A 163 -9.55 5.93 16.25
C ALA A 163 -10.13 6.58 17.51
N ASP A 164 -9.78 6.11 18.71
CA ASP A 164 -10.21 6.71 19.97
C ASP A 164 -9.68 8.13 20.19
N GLU A 165 -8.46 8.40 19.77
CA GLU A 165 -7.91 9.76 19.85
C GLU A 165 -8.66 10.70 18.90
N LEU A 166 -9.03 10.20 17.73
CA LEU A 166 -9.85 10.94 16.76
C LEU A 166 -11.26 11.19 17.31
N ARG A 167 -11.89 10.20 17.95
CA ARG A 167 -13.22 10.34 18.60
C ARG A 167 -13.21 11.41 19.71
N LYS A 168 -12.11 11.54 20.44
CA LYS A 168 -11.95 12.61 21.46
C LYS A 168 -11.87 14.00 20.83
N ALA A 169 -11.08 14.15 19.75
CA ALA A 169 -10.90 15.42 19.06
C ALA A 169 -12.15 15.87 18.28
N LEU A 170 -12.91 14.92 17.74
CA LEU A 170 -14.06 15.13 16.88
C LEU A 170 -15.27 14.31 17.39
N PRO A 171 -15.88 14.66 18.54
CA PRO A 171 -17.01 13.92 19.09
C PRO A 171 -18.16 13.75 18.07
N GLY A 172 -18.62 12.52 17.89
CA GLY A 172 -19.68 12.17 16.93
C GLY A 172 -19.24 12.15 15.46
N SER A 173 -17.96 12.25 15.17
CA SER A 173 -17.42 12.24 13.80
C SER A 173 -16.98 10.86 13.33
N VAL A 174 -16.61 10.01 14.25
CA VAL A 174 -16.22 8.63 13.99
C VAL A 174 -17.24 7.77 14.69
N ALA A 175 -18.17 7.19 13.93
CA ALA A 175 -19.07 6.19 14.46
C ALA A 175 -18.29 4.99 14.97
N GLU A 176 -18.96 4.10 15.73
CA GLU A 176 -18.35 2.85 16.22
C GLU A 176 -17.67 2.05 15.08
N ASN A 177 -18.09 2.30 13.87
CA ASN A 177 -17.53 1.70 12.65
C ASN A 177 -17.17 2.83 11.70
N LEU A 178 -15.97 3.30 11.62
CA LEU A 178 -15.43 4.20 10.59
C LEU A 178 -16.30 4.19 9.30
N ASP A 179 -17.52 4.75 9.39
CA ASP A 179 -18.55 4.68 8.36
C ASP A 179 -18.40 5.78 7.31
N GLU A 180 -19.24 5.76 6.26
CA GLU A 180 -19.19 6.74 5.18
C GLU A 180 -19.42 8.18 5.68
N SER A 181 -20.17 8.37 6.79
CA SER A 181 -20.38 9.70 7.37
C SER A 181 -19.09 10.27 8.00
N ALA A 182 -18.23 9.42 8.52
CA ALA A 182 -16.91 9.79 9.00
C ALA A 182 -15.95 10.17 7.86
N ARG A 183 -16.16 9.63 6.65
CA ARG A 183 -15.28 9.81 5.50
C ARG A 183 -15.03 11.29 5.18
N HIS A 184 -16.07 12.07 5.03
CA HIS A 184 -15.94 13.50 4.70
C HIS A 184 -15.21 14.28 5.80
N LYS A 185 -15.45 13.93 7.06
CA LYS A 185 -14.80 14.58 8.20
C LYS A 185 -13.33 14.19 8.31
N ILE A 186 -13.02 12.92 8.05
CA ILE A 186 -11.63 12.42 8.03
C ILE A 186 -10.83 13.11 6.92
N VAL A 187 -11.40 13.25 5.73
CA VAL A 187 -10.76 13.96 4.61
C VAL A 187 -10.61 15.44 4.90
N ALA A 188 -11.63 16.09 5.48
CA ALA A 188 -11.55 17.49 5.87
C ALA A 188 -10.47 17.72 6.96
N MET A 189 -10.36 16.82 7.93
CA MET A 189 -9.30 16.85 8.94
C MET A 189 -7.91 16.71 8.30
N GLN A 190 -7.75 15.83 7.34
CA GLN A 190 -6.49 15.69 6.62
C GLN A 190 -6.15 16.96 5.83
N GLU A 191 -7.12 17.56 5.14
CA GLU A 191 -6.93 18.84 4.43
C GLU A 191 -6.52 19.96 5.41
N GLU A 192 -7.19 20.07 6.56
CA GLU A 192 -6.83 21.05 7.60
C GLU A 192 -5.43 20.80 8.16
N PHE A 193 -5.05 19.55 8.39
CA PHE A 193 -3.72 19.18 8.82
C PHE A 193 -2.65 19.61 7.81
N PHE A 194 -2.85 19.35 6.52
CA PHE A 194 -1.92 19.78 5.47
C PHE A 194 -1.85 21.30 5.33
N LEU A 195 -2.95 22.00 5.54
CA LEU A 195 -2.96 23.48 5.56
C LEU A 195 -2.16 24.05 6.74
N LYS A 196 -2.26 23.42 7.91
CA LYS A 196 -1.52 23.84 9.11
C LYS A 196 -0.04 23.44 9.09
N SER A 197 0.31 22.38 8.37
CA SER A 197 1.66 21.83 8.31
C SER A 197 2.07 21.46 6.88
N PRO A 198 2.07 22.43 5.92
CA PRO A 198 2.29 22.14 4.50
C PRO A 198 3.67 21.57 4.19
N GLN A 199 4.64 21.76 5.08
CA GLN A 199 6.01 21.22 4.93
C GLN A 199 6.15 19.78 5.45
N ALA A 200 5.18 19.28 6.19
CA ALA A 200 5.27 17.97 6.83
C ALA A 200 5.11 16.83 5.83
N GLY A 201 4.30 17.00 4.76
CA GLY A 201 4.15 16.02 3.66
C GLY A 201 3.72 14.64 4.13
N PHE A 202 2.98 14.54 5.25
CA PHE A 202 2.57 13.25 5.82
C PHE A 202 1.34 12.69 5.11
N ASP A 203 1.38 11.38 4.87
CA ASP A 203 0.19 10.60 4.55
C ASP A 203 -0.52 10.22 5.86
N LEU A 204 -1.85 10.36 5.91
CA LEU A 204 -2.62 10.01 7.10
C LEU A 204 -2.96 8.52 7.08
N ALA A 205 -2.80 7.86 8.23
CA ALA A 205 -3.26 6.50 8.47
C ALA A 205 -4.03 6.44 9.79
N LEU A 206 -5.19 5.80 9.77
CA LEU A 206 -6.02 5.60 10.95
C LEU A 206 -6.11 4.11 11.27
N TYR A 207 -6.15 3.76 12.55
CA TYR A 207 -6.38 2.40 12.97
C TYR A 207 -7.30 2.32 14.18
N ASP A 208 -8.01 1.17 14.30
CA ASP A 208 -8.86 0.80 15.41
C ASP A 208 -8.45 -0.60 15.87
N ASP A 209 -8.29 -0.82 17.16
CA ASP A 209 -7.97 -2.10 17.77
C ASP A 209 -9.21 -2.97 18.07
N HIS A 210 -10.38 -2.54 17.54
CA HIS A 210 -11.64 -3.27 17.56
C HIS A 210 -12.06 -3.69 16.15
N PRO A 211 -11.44 -4.75 15.58
CA PRO A 211 -11.82 -5.24 14.27
C PRO A 211 -13.26 -5.78 14.28
N VAL A 212 -13.97 -5.63 13.17
CA VAL A 212 -15.35 -6.13 13.03
C VAL A 212 -15.37 -7.65 12.87
N ARG A 213 -14.35 -8.20 12.21
CA ARG A 213 -14.25 -9.63 12.00
C ARG A 213 -13.39 -10.29 13.06
N GLN A 214 -13.93 -11.35 13.63
CA GLN A 214 -13.18 -12.17 14.58
C GLN A 214 -11.94 -12.77 13.92
N GLY A 215 -10.80 -12.70 14.60
CA GLY A 215 -9.52 -13.23 14.13
C GLY A 215 -8.61 -12.20 13.47
N ASN A 216 -9.10 -11.00 13.16
CA ASN A 216 -8.26 -9.88 12.78
C ASN A 216 -7.71 -9.15 14.01
N ASP A 217 -6.59 -8.45 13.85
CA ASP A 217 -5.92 -7.75 14.94
C ASP A 217 -6.27 -6.25 14.97
N LEU A 218 -6.39 -5.63 13.80
CA LEU A 218 -6.67 -4.21 13.65
C LEU A 218 -7.63 -3.96 12.48
N ARG A 219 -8.24 -2.78 12.48
CA ARG A 219 -8.91 -2.18 11.33
C ARG A 219 -8.15 -0.92 10.92
N VAL A 220 -7.97 -0.69 9.61
CA VAL A 220 -7.13 0.40 9.10
C VAL A 220 -7.81 1.17 7.98
N ILE A 221 -7.52 2.48 7.91
CA ILE A 221 -8.02 3.37 6.87
C ILE A 221 -6.92 4.34 6.45
N PHE A 222 -6.84 4.60 5.16
CA PHE A 222 -5.84 5.48 4.56
C PHE A 222 -6.54 6.63 3.81
N PRO A 223 -6.88 7.73 4.49
CA PRO A 223 -7.49 8.89 3.84
C PRO A 223 -6.49 9.63 2.96
N HIS A 224 -6.91 10.03 1.78
CA HIS A 224 -6.15 10.91 0.90
C HIS A 224 -6.91 12.22 0.65
N SER A 225 -6.18 13.34 0.72
CA SER A 225 -6.74 14.65 0.38
C SER A 225 -6.83 14.90 -1.13
N ILE A 226 -6.06 14.17 -1.92
CA ILE A 226 -5.98 14.34 -3.37
C ILE A 226 -6.05 12.96 -4.06
N PRO A 227 -7.00 12.72 -4.97
CA PRO A 227 -8.16 13.58 -5.26
C PRO A 227 -9.09 13.70 -4.06
N LYS A 228 -9.75 14.83 -3.93
CA LYS A 228 -10.62 15.15 -2.79
C LYS A 228 -11.60 14.02 -2.50
N ASN A 229 -11.76 13.70 -1.23
CA ASN A 229 -12.65 12.66 -0.72
C ASN A 229 -12.28 11.22 -1.11
N LEU A 230 -11.03 10.95 -1.52
CA LEU A 230 -10.57 9.61 -1.71
C LEU A 230 -10.09 9.02 -0.39
N ILE A 231 -10.61 7.86 -0.06
CA ILE A 231 -9.99 6.96 0.90
C ILE A 231 -9.34 5.85 0.08
N GLU A 232 -8.04 5.67 0.24
CA GLU A 232 -7.35 4.55 -0.37
C GLU A 232 -7.84 3.26 0.31
N PRO A 233 -8.48 2.35 -0.43
CA PRO A 233 -9.11 1.19 0.18
C PRO A 233 -8.10 0.28 0.89
N SER A 234 -6.90 0.17 0.36
CA SER A 234 -5.83 -0.64 0.93
C SER A 234 -4.46 -0.07 0.57
N CYS A 235 -3.57 0.02 1.57
CA CYS A 235 -2.22 0.58 1.42
C CYS A 235 -1.19 -0.28 2.12
N GLY A 236 -0.25 -0.90 1.37
CA GLY A 236 0.78 -1.76 1.94
C GLY A 236 1.74 -0.99 2.86
N THR A 237 2.25 0.16 2.39
CA THR A 237 3.17 1.00 3.17
C THR A 237 2.49 1.58 4.41
N GLY A 238 1.25 2.04 4.29
CA GLY A 238 0.44 2.53 5.41
C GLY A 238 0.15 1.44 6.43
N SER A 239 -0.13 0.21 5.99
CA SER A 239 -0.36 -0.94 6.88
C SER A 239 0.87 -1.25 7.74
N ILE A 240 2.06 -1.20 7.18
CA ILE A 240 3.32 -1.37 7.95
C ILE A 240 3.48 -0.23 8.96
N ALA A 241 3.25 1.02 8.54
CA ALA A 241 3.35 2.17 9.43
C ALA A 241 2.37 2.07 10.61
N VAL A 242 1.14 1.62 10.37
CA VAL A 242 0.15 1.37 11.42
C VAL A 242 0.63 0.29 12.39
N CYS A 243 1.14 -0.84 11.90
CA CYS A 243 1.66 -1.90 12.78
C CYS A 243 2.78 -1.40 13.69
N ILE A 244 3.71 -0.59 13.16
CA ILE A 244 4.79 0.02 13.94
C ILE A 244 4.24 1.00 14.99
N ALA A 245 3.26 1.85 14.63
CA ALA A 245 2.63 2.77 15.59
C ALA A 245 1.89 2.02 16.69
N ALA A 246 1.10 1.01 16.35
CA ALA A 246 0.33 0.20 17.30
C ALA A 246 1.25 -0.59 18.27
N LEU A 247 2.41 -1.03 17.81
CA LEU A 247 3.45 -1.60 18.66
C LEU A 247 4.03 -0.55 19.62
N ALA A 248 4.35 0.64 19.11
CA ALA A 248 4.90 1.73 19.91
C ALA A 248 3.90 2.26 20.96
N ASP A 249 2.61 2.24 20.66
CA ASP A 249 1.52 2.59 21.58
C ASP A 249 1.19 1.48 22.59
N GLY A 250 1.69 0.25 22.38
CA GLY A 250 1.43 -0.89 23.24
C GLY A 250 0.07 -1.57 23.00
N PHE A 251 -0.68 -1.19 21.97
CA PHE A 251 -1.90 -1.90 21.55
C PHE A 251 -1.58 -3.30 21.01
N LEU A 252 -0.50 -3.42 20.28
CA LEU A 252 0.05 -4.71 19.88
C LEU A 252 1.19 -5.10 20.82
N LYS A 253 1.22 -6.36 21.22
CA LYS A 253 2.31 -6.91 22.02
C LYS A 253 3.00 -7.96 21.18
N VAL A 254 4.31 -7.87 21.09
CA VAL A 254 5.10 -9.01 20.66
C VAL A 254 4.84 -10.12 21.70
N LYS A 255 3.93 -11.04 21.37
CA LYS A 255 3.69 -12.20 22.22
C LYS A 255 5.02 -12.92 22.33
N GLY A 256 5.60 -12.91 23.51
CA GLY A 256 6.78 -13.69 23.84
C GLY A 256 6.47 -15.17 23.64
N SER A 257 6.55 -15.63 22.41
CA SER A 257 6.80 -17.04 22.15
C SER A 257 8.18 -17.32 22.69
N SER A 258 8.40 -18.47 23.26
CA SER A 258 9.61 -18.96 23.94
C SER A 258 10.92 -18.96 23.10
N GLY A 259 11.10 -17.97 22.23
CA GLY A 259 12.27 -17.66 21.42
C GLY A 259 12.27 -16.18 21.08
N GLU A 260 13.36 -15.50 21.35
CA GLU A 260 13.54 -14.03 21.25
C GLU A 260 13.29 -13.42 19.87
N ASN A 261 12.98 -14.20 18.81
CA ASN A 261 12.90 -13.76 17.41
C ASN A 261 11.67 -14.30 16.64
N ALA A 262 10.55 -14.57 17.30
CA ALA A 262 9.37 -15.02 16.54
C ALA A 262 8.76 -13.87 15.72
N ALA A 263 8.58 -14.10 14.42
CA ALA A 263 7.90 -13.17 13.54
C ALA A 263 6.47 -12.86 14.04
N LEU A 264 6.10 -11.60 14.02
CA LEU A 264 4.75 -11.12 14.34
C LEU A 264 3.94 -11.02 13.06
N SER A 265 2.97 -11.91 12.89
CA SER A 265 2.02 -11.85 11.77
C SER A 265 0.71 -11.20 12.23
N LEU A 266 0.31 -10.13 11.57
CA LEU A 266 -0.85 -9.31 11.89
C LEU A 266 -1.84 -9.33 10.72
N GLN A 267 -3.12 -9.40 11.04
CA GLN A 267 -4.23 -9.34 10.08
C GLN A 267 -4.99 -8.03 10.28
N LEU A 268 -4.99 -7.18 9.26
CA LEU A 268 -5.62 -5.87 9.28
C LEU A 268 -6.83 -5.88 8.33
N GLU A 269 -7.99 -5.50 8.84
CA GLU A 269 -9.15 -5.22 8.00
C GLU A 269 -8.88 -3.99 7.17
N SER A 270 -8.86 -4.14 5.85
CA SER A 270 -8.61 -3.06 4.89
C SER A 270 -9.19 -3.41 3.54
N GLY A 271 -9.50 -2.41 2.73
CA GLY A 271 -10.06 -2.66 1.40
C GLY A 271 -11.58 -2.85 1.41
N GLY A 272 -12.09 -3.54 0.39
CA GLY A 272 -13.52 -3.81 0.27
C GLY A 272 -14.33 -2.71 -0.40
N GLY A 273 -13.72 -1.91 -1.26
CA GLY A 273 -14.42 -0.90 -2.06
C GLY A 273 -14.70 0.38 -1.28
N TYR A 274 -15.98 0.78 -1.22
CA TYR A 274 -16.39 2.03 -0.55
C TYR A 274 -16.57 1.87 0.96
N ASP A 275 -16.61 0.65 1.47
CA ASP A 275 -16.75 0.38 2.88
C ASP A 275 -15.40 0.61 3.57
N LEU A 276 -15.37 1.53 4.48
CA LEU A 276 -14.19 1.87 5.26
C LEU A 276 -13.75 0.67 6.11
N GLY A 277 -12.52 0.19 5.91
CA GLY A 277 -12.02 -1.00 6.57
C GLY A 277 -12.88 -2.23 6.25
N GLY A 278 -13.11 -2.47 4.97
CA GLY A 278 -14.01 -3.47 4.43
C GLY A 278 -13.59 -4.92 4.66
N PRO A 279 -14.23 -5.87 3.93
CA PRO A 279 -14.11 -7.29 4.22
C PRO A 279 -12.75 -7.90 3.91
N ASP A 280 -11.88 -7.17 3.23
CA ASP A 280 -10.58 -7.69 2.81
C ASP A 280 -9.56 -7.63 3.94
N VAL A 281 -8.54 -8.45 3.85
CA VAL A 281 -7.50 -8.55 4.88
C VAL A 281 -6.13 -8.28 4.27
N THR A 282 -5.44 -7.31 4.85
CA THR A 282 -4.00 -7.14 4.67
C THR A 282 -3.27 -7.93 5.75
N ARG A 283 -2.33 -8.78 5.36
CA ARG A 283 -1.42 -9.42 6.30
C ARG A 283 -0.09 -8.68 6.28
N VAL A 284 0.39 -8.32 7.46
CA VAL A 284 1.72 -7.76 7.67
C VAL A 284 2.49 -8.70 8.58
N THR A 285 3.68 -9.10 8.16
CA THR A 285 4.60 -9.89 8.99
C THR A 285 5.81 -9.03 9.30
N LEU A 286 6.09 -8.83 10.59
CA LEU A 286 7.25 -8.11 11.10
C LEU A 286 8.17 -9.09 11.81
N VAL A 287 9.45 -9.09 11.46
CA VAL A 287 10.48 -9.91 12.11
C VAL A 287 11.24 -9.04 13.09
N PRO A 288 11.16 -9.35 14.40
CA PRO A 288 11.93 -8.62 15.40
C PRO A 288 13.42 -8.86 15.27
N GLY A 289 14.19 -7.82 15.43
CA GLY A 289 15.62 -7.87 15.54
C GLY A 289 16.12 -7.53 16.95
N LYS A 290 17.36 -7.15 17.06
CA LYS A 290 17.96 -6.76 18.35
C LYS A 290 17.39 -5.43 18.85
N GLY A 291 17.08 -5.34 20.13
CA GLY A 291 16.67 -4.10 20.79
C GLY A 291 15.26 -3.64 20.43
N HIS A 292 14.33 -4.55 20.21
CA HIS A 292 12.91 -4.27 19.88
C HIS A 292 12.67 -3.56 18.53
N ARG A 293 13.71 -3.42 17.70
CA ARG A 293 13.58 -2.93 16.33
C ARG A 293 13.13 -4.06 15.42
N MET A 294 12.22 -3.81 14.50
CA MET A 294 11.89 -4.76 13.43
C MET A 294 13.00 -4.73 12.39
N GLU A 295 13.45 -5.88 11.94
CA GLU A 295 14.52 -6.02 10.94
C GLU A 295 13.98 -6.29 9.55
N GLU A 296 12.84 -7.02 9.46
CA GLU A 296 12.21 -7.34 8.19
C GLU A 296 10.70 -7.04 8.25
N ALA A 297 10.12 -6.73 7.11
CA ALA A 297 8.69 -6.53 6.94
C ALA A 297 8.22 -7.18 5.64
N PHE A 298 7.13 -7.93 5.73
CA PHE A 298 6.47 -8.54 4.59
C PHE A 298 5.00 -8.16 4.56
N PHE A 299 4.43 -8.15 3.37
CA PHE A 299 3.08 -7.72 3.14
C PHE A 299 2.39 -8.58 2.09
N SER A 300 1.14 -8.95 2.36
CA SER A 300 0.25 -9.61 1.39
C SER A 300 -1.19 -9.15 1.59
N HIS A 301 -2.03 -9.34 0.56
CA HIS A 301 -3.44 -8.94 0.59
C HIS A 301 -4.35 -10.07 0.12
N SER A 302 -5.50 -10.23 0.78
CA SER A 302 -6.45 -11.34 0.51
C SER A 302 -7.22 -11.19 -0.80
N ASN A 303 -7.37 -9.96 -1.30
CA ASN A 303 -8.16 -9.69 -2.51
C ASN A 303 -7.32 -8.93 -3.54
N VAL A 304 -6.73 -9.67 -4.46
CA VAL A 304 -5.94 -9.14 -5.58
C VAL A 304 -6.48 -9.71 -6.88
N GLU A 305 -6.99 -8.86 -7.76
CA GLU A 305 -7.60 -9.27 -9.01
C GLU A 305 -7.06 -8.51 -10.22
N VAL A 306 -6.97 -9.20 -11.35
CA VAL A 306 -6.80 -8.59 -12.67
C VAL A 306 -8.19 -8.33 -13.25
N THR A 307 -8.49 -7.08 -13.55
CA THR A 307 -9.83 -6.67 -14.01
C THR A 307 -9.93 -6.59 -15.53
N CYS A 308 -8.87 -6.16 -16.21
CA CYS A 308 -8.84 -6.15 -17.67
C CYS A 308 -7.41 -6.02 -18.19
N GLU A 309 -7.22 -6.45 -19.44
CA GLU A 309 -6.02 -6.19 -20.24
C GLU A 309 -6.40 -5.70 -21.63
N GLY A 310 -5.52 -4.93 -22.25
CA GLY A 310 -5.81 -4.39 -23.57
C GLY A 310 -4.77 -3.41 -24.09
N ARG A 311 -5.22 -2.54 -25.00
CA ARG A 311 -4.41 -1.47 -25.59
C ARG A 311 -5.07 -0.12 -25.38
N ALA A 312 -4.33 0.82 -24.83
CA ALA A 312 -4.75 2.20 -24.73
C ALA A 312 -4.17 3.01 -25.91
N SER A 313 -5.03 3.79 -26.58
CA SER A 313 -4.61 4.75 -27.61
C SER A 313 -4.65 6.15 -27.01
N LEU A 314 -3.50 6.77 -26.92
CA LEU A 314 -3.34 8.11 -26.35
C LEU A 314 -2.93 9.08 -27.47
N ALA A 315 -3.54 10.25 -27.49
CA ALA A 315 -3.28 11.30 -28.47
C ALA A 315 -1.86 11.89 -28.36
#